data_c2c80e9afb727a397c8d176aa9a283fa
#
_entry.id   c2c80e9afb727a397c8d176aa9a283fa
#
_cell.length_a   1.000
_cell.length_b   1.000
_cell.length_c   1.000
_cell.angle_alpha   90.00
_cell.angle_beta   90.00
_cell.angle_gamma   90.00
#
_symmetry.space_group_name_H-M   'P 1'
#
loop_
_entity.id
_entity.type
_entity.pdbx_description
1 polymer ?
#
loop_
_entity_poly.entity_id
_entity_poly.type
_entity_poly.pdbx_seq_one_letter_code
_entity_poly.pdbx_strand_id
1 'polypeptide(L)'
;MAPHAELPNGYTNGIVHATPSDERQSLFKVDSPSVTYTDKEIRSQYVYRTTAVSKNCGKYTAMPHEKVYDFKVERKVGKVGMMLVGWGGNNGSTVTAGIIANRRGLVWETREGPKTANYYGSVVMASTMKLGNDVKTGEEIHVPFHDVLPMAHPNDLIIGGWDISSMDLARASDRAGVLEPTLKFMVKKEMAQMKPLPSVYYPDFIAANQGTRADNLIEGDKACMAHVEHLRKDIR
;
A
#
# COMPACT_ATOMS: atom_id res chain seq x y z
N MET A 1 17.29 -33.72 13.23
CA MET A 1 17.21 -33.34 11.80
C MET A 1 15.73 -33.20 11.46
N ALA A 2 15.24 -31.98 11.32
CA ALA A 2 13.86 -31.74 10.86
C ALA A 2 13.85 -31.74 9.33
N PRO A 3 12.81 -32.24 8.66
CA PRO A 3 12.76 -32.30 7.21
C PRO A 3 12.64 -30.88 6.64
N HIS A 4 13.48 -30.58 5.66
CA HIS A 4 13.37 -29.36 4.86
C HIS A 4 12.03 -29.40 4.12
N ALA A 5 11.17 -28.43 4.40
CA ALA A 5 10.01 -28.17 3.57
C ALA A 5 10.50 -27.64 2.22
N GLU A 6 10.20 -28.36 1.14
CA GLU A 6 10.42 -27.90 -0.22
C GLU A 6 9.56 -26.64 -0.46
N LEU A 7 10.24 -25.52 -0.77
CA LEU A 7 9.59 -24.29 -1.18
C LEU A 7 9.06 -24.45 -2.60
N PRO A 8 7.88 -23.93 -2.93
CA PRO A 8 7.32 -24.04 -4.28
C PRO A 8 8.24 -23.35 -5.29
N ASN A 9 8.53 -24.04 -6.39
CA ASN A 9 9.38 -23.62 -7.48
C ASN A 9 8.97 -22.28 -8.08
N GLY A 10 9.85 -21.30 -8.01
CA GLY A 10 9.67 -19.94 -8.58
C GLY A 10 10.88 -19.04 -8.38
N TYR A 11 12.05 -19.62 -8.03
CA TYR A 11 13.28 -18.86 -7.83
C TYR A 11 14.23 -18.99 -9.01
N THR A 12 14.38 -17.93 -9.79
CA THR A 12 15.54 -17.73 -10.67
C THR A 12 16.19 -16.40 -10.31
N ASN A 13 17.47 -16.46 -9.92
CA ASN A 13 18.35 -15.31 -9.68
C ASN A 13 17.96 -14.33 -8.55
N GLY A 14 17.47 -14.81 -7.40
CA GLY A 14 17.36 -13.98 -6.20
C GLY A 14 16.28 -12.89 -6.23
N ILE A 15 15.48 -12.82 -7.29
CA ILE A 15 14.32 -11.95 -7.39
C ILE A 15 13.07 -12.81 -7.22
N VAL A 16 12.37 -12.63 -6.13
CA VAL A 16 11.02 -13.21 -5.96
C VAL A 16 10.11 -12.42 -6.88
N HIS A 17 9.83 -12.97 -8.05
CA HIS A 17 8.68 -12.51 -8.82
C HIS A 17 7.44 -12.97 -8.06
N ALA A 18 6.77 -12.05 -7.38
CA ALA A 18 5.40 -12.30 -6.93
C ALA A 18 4.59 -12.71 -8.17
N THR A 19 3.75 -13.73 -8.03
CA THR A 19 2.77 -14.09 -9.07
C THR A 19 2.01 -12.81 -9.43
N PRO A 20 1.97 -12.41 -10.71
CA PRO A 20 1.27 -11.21 -11.10
C PRO A 20 -0.15 -11.23 -10.55
N SER A 21 -0.64 -10.09 -10.09
CA SER A 21 -2.01 -9.90 -9.61
C SER A 21 -3.09 -10.32 -10.64
N ASP A 22 -2.70 -10.48 -11.89
CA ASP A 22 -3.54 -10.90 -13.01
C ASP A 22 -4.15 -12.31 -12.86
N GLU A 23 -3.58 -13.21 -12.03
CA GLU A 23 -4.04 -14.59 -11.90
C GLU A 23 -4.86 -14.87 -10.64
N ARG A 24 -5.03 -13.90 -9.76
CA ARG A 24 -5.86 -14.10 -8.56
C ARG A 24 -7.32 -14.11 -8.96
N GLN A 25 -7.91 -15.30 -8.95
CA GLN A 25 -9.37 -15.44 -9.07
C GLN A 25 -10.01 -14.82 -7.83
N SER A 26 -11.01 -13.95 -8.06
CA SER A 26 -11.85 -13.44 -6.97
C SER A 26 -12.47 -14.62 -6.24
N LEU A 27 -12.37 -14.65 -4.90
CA LEU A 27 -12.95 -15.72 -4.07
C LEU A 27 -14.48 -15.72 -4.09
N PHE A 28 -15.11 -14.65 -4.56
CA PHE A 28 -16.57 -14.58 -4.60
C PHE A 28 -17.07 -13.84 -5.85
N LYS A 29 -18.33 -14.07 -6.17
CA LYS A 29 -19.07 -13.40 -7.21
C LYS A 29 -20.40 -12.92 -6.66
N VAL A 30 -20.78 -11.69 -6.98
CA VAL A 30 -22.10 -11.16 -6.67
C VAL A 30 -23.07 -11.62 -7.76
N ASP A 31 -24.08 -12.39 -7.39
CA ASP A 31 -25.19 -12.78 -8.25
C ASP A 31 -26.32 -11.77 -8.13
N SER A 32 -26.31 -10.76 -9.00
CA SER A 32 -27.29 -9.68 -9.02
C SER A 32 -27.42 -9.11 -10.43
N PRO A 33 -28.63 -8.73 -10.87
CA PRO A 33 -28.83 -8.08 -12.16
C PRO A 33 -28.14 -6.71 -12.27
N SER A 34 -27.77 -6.09 -11.12
CA SER A 34 -27.06 -4.82 -11.08
C SER A 34 -25.53 -4.98 -11.18
N VAL A 35 -25.02 -6.20 -11.30
CA VAL A 35 -23.57 -6.47 -11.40
C VAL A 35 -23.26 -7.30 -12.63
N THR A 36 -22.31 -6.83 -13.44
CA THR A 36 -21.86 -7.52 -14.65
C THR A 36 -20.36 -7.74 -14.59
N TYR A 37 -19.92 -8.97 -14.84
CA TYR A 37 -18.52 -9.36 -14.93
C TYR A 37 -18.16 -9.64 -16.39
N THR A 38 -17.12 -8.97 -16.87
CA THR A 38 -16.48 -9.24 -18.17
C THR A 38 -15.02 -9.65 -17.94
N ASP A 39 -14.31 -10.05 -18.98
CA ASP A 39 -12.88 -10.37 -18.88
C ASP A 39 -12.03 -9.15 -18.49
N LYS A 40 -12.51 -7.95 -18.80
CA LYS A 40 -11.76 -6.70 -18.60
C LYS A 40 -12.17 -5.92 -17.37
N GLU A 41 -13.45 -5.97 -16.98
CA GLU A 41 -14.01 -5.09 -15.97
C GLU A 41 -15.18 -5.72 -15.21
N ILE A 42 -15.41 -5.20 -14.01
CA ILE A 42 -16.60 -5.42 -13.20
C ILE A 42 -17.39 -4.13 -13.25
N ARG A 43 -18.65 -4.18 -13.64
CA ARG A 43 -19.59 -3.05 -13.60
C ARG A 43 -20.65 -3.31 -12.56
N SER A 44 -20.96 -2.31 -11.77
CA SER A 44 -22.07 -2.39 -10.82
C SER A 44 -22.83 -1.08 -10.73
N GLN A 45 -24.13 -1.18 -10.48
CA GLN A 45 -24.99 -0.05 -10.27
C GLN A 45 -25.49 -0.07 -8.81
N TYR A 46 -25.38 1.04 -8.13
CA TYR A 46 -25.87 1.24 -6.78
C TYR A 46 -26.87 2.38 -6.74
N VAL A 47 -28.07 2.08 -6.24
CA VAL A 47 -29.16 3.06 -6.10
C VAL A 47 -29.19 3.54 -4.65
N TYR A 48 -28.80 4.77 -4.44
CA TYR A 48 -28.86 5.43 -3.14
C TYR A 48 -30.18 6.16 -3.00
N ARG A 49 -30.96 5.82 -1.96
CA ARG A 49 -32.24 6.43 -1.66
C ARG A 49 -32.16 7.23 -0.36
N THR A 50 -32.67 8.44 -0.40
CA THR A 50 -32.79 9.34 0.77
C THR A 50 -34.09 10.10 0.71
N THR A 51 -34.45 10.72 1.83
CA THR A 51 -35.65 11.55 1.89
C THR A 51 -35.29 12.93 2.45
N ALA A 52 -35.50 13.97 1.67
CA ALA A 52 -35.47 15.33 2.16
C ALA A 52 -36.83 15.66 2.83
N VAL A 53 -36.79 16.38 3.94
CA VAL A 53 -37.98 16.76 4.66
C VAL A 53 -38.00 18.27 4.82
N SER A 54 -39.12 18.91 4.41
CA SER A 54 -39.38 20.32 4.66
C SER A 54 -40.51 20.47 5.67
N LYS A 55 -40.52 21.58 6.43
CA LYS A 55 -41.57 21.93 7.36
C LYS A 55 -42.11 23.30 7.00
N ASN A 56 -43.41 23.36 6.66
CA ASN A 56 -44.13 24.61 6.38
C ASN A 56 -45.40 24.65 7.20
N CYS A 57 -45.62 25.76 7.92
CA CYS A 57 -46.85 25.99 8.73
C CYS A 57 -47.22 24.78 9.61
N GLY A 58 -46.21 24.15 10.25
CA GLY A 58 -46.44 23.00 11.13
C GLY A 58 -46.65 21.66 10.42
N LYS A 59 -46.70 21.62 9.10
CA LYS A 59 -46.82 20.38 8.31
C LYS A 59 -45.47 19.97 7.73
N TYR A 60 -45.18 18.68 7.77
CA TYR A 60 -43.98 18.09 7.18
C TYR A 60 -44.30 17.55 5.78
N THR A 61 -43.44 17.84 4.83
CA THR A 61 -43.48 17.25 3.49
C THR A 61 -42.23 16.45 3.28
N ALA A 62 -42.38 15.17 3.04
CA ALA A 62 -41.27 14.25 2.70
C ALA A 62 -41.13 14.16 1.18
N MET A 63 -39.92 14.35 0.71
CA MET A 63 -39.56 14.29 -0.72
C MET A 63 -38.50 13.18 -0.89
N PRO A 64 -38.91 11.97 -1.33
CA PRO A 64 -37.97 10.91 -1.64
C PRO A 64 -37.09 11.30 -2.83
N HIS A 65 -35.78 11.04 -2.69
CA HIS A 65 -34.78 11.22 -3.74
C HIS A 65 -34.05 9.94 -4.00
N GLU A 66 -33.73 9.68 -5.25
CA GLU A 66 -32.94 8.56 -5.69
C GLU A 66 -31.74 9.08 -6.49
N LYS A 67 -30.57 8.53 -6.21
CA LYS A 67 -29.35 8.81 -6.94
C LYS A 67 -28.71 7.50 -7.34
N VAL A 68 -28.49 7.35 -8.65
CA VAL A 68 -27.84 6.16 -9.20
C VAL A 68 -26.34 6.43 -9.32
N TYR A 69 -25.54 5.48 -8.85
CA TYR A 69 -24.09 5.47 -9.01
C TYR A 69 -23.69 4.26 -9.84
N ASP A 70 -22.99 4.51 -10.93
CA ASP A 70 -22.42 3.50 -11.79
C ASP A 70 -20.92 3.35 -11.45
N PHE A 71 -20.52 2.14 -11.07
CA PHE A 71 -19.15 1.79 -10.77
C PHE A 71 -18.56 0.93 -11.87
N LYS A 72 -17.33 1.24 -12.23
CA LYS A 72 -16.51 0.45 -13.14
C LYS A 72 -15.18 0.17 -12.48
N VAL A 73 -14.81 -1.09 -12.37
CA VAL A 73 -13.53 -1.55 -11.83
C VAL A 73 -12.83 -2.37 -12.91
N GLU A 74 -11.63 -1.97 -13.29
CA GLU A 74 -10.80 -2.75 -14.20
C GLU A 74 -10.23 -3.97 -13.48
N ARG A 75 -10.33 -5.15 -14.10
CA ARG A 75 -9.84 -6.41 -13.50
C ARG A 75 -8.33 -6.51 -13.52
N LYS A 76 -7.70 -5.91 -14.52
CA LYS A 76 -6.25 -5.85 -14.62
C LYS A 76 -5.70 -4.70 -13.80
N VAL A 77 -4.96 -5.04 -12.72
CA VAL A 77 -4.26 -4.06 -11.90
C VAL A 77 -2.96 -3.67 -12.59
N GLY A 78 -2.81 -2.39 -12.91
CA GLY A 78 -1.58 -1.84 -13.48
C GLY A 78 -0.43 -1.80 -12.47
N LYS A 79 0.77 -1.50 -12.96
CA LYS A 79 1.92 -1.21 -12.09
C LYS A 79 1.65 0.05 -11.27
N VAL A 80 1.92 -0.01 -9.97
CA VAL A 80 1.74 1.12 -9.05
C VAL A 80 3.08 1.54 -8.48
N GLY A 81 3.43 2.81 -8.67
CA GLY A 81 4.58 3.45 -8.03
C GLY A 81 4.16 4.09 -6.71
N MET A 82 4.99 3.93 -5.69
CA MET A 82 4.83 4.60 -4.39
C MET A 82 6.02 5.52 -4.16
N MET A 83 5.78 6.83 -4.28
CA MET A 83 6.77 7.87 -4.02
C MET A 83 6.63 8.39 -2.59
N LEU A 84 7.61 8.08 -1.74
CA LEU A 84 7.60 8.41 -0.32
C LEU A 84 8.30 9.77 -0.09
N VAL A 85 7.62 10.67 0.59
CA VAL A 85 8.21 11.93 1.07
C VAL A 85 8.88 11.66 2.42
N GLY A 86 10.19 11.85 2.49
CA GLY A 86 11.01 11.43 3.63
C GLY A 86 11.33 9.93 3.60
N TRP A 87 11.66 9.41 2.40
CA TRP A 87 11.93 7.98 2.20
C TRP A 87 13.05 7.43 3.08
N GLY A 88 14.10 8.21 3.34
CA GLY A 88 15.16 7.89 4.28
C GLY A 88 14.79 8.11 5.76
N GLY A 89 13.56 8.49 6.08
CA GLY A 89 13.05 8.59 7.45
C GLY A 89 12.72 7.24 8.06
N ASN A 90 12.31 7.26 9.35
CA ASN A 90 11.96 6.04 10.08
C ASN A 90 10.85 5.24 9.39
N ASN A 91 9.77 5.91 9.00
CA ASN A 91 8.64 5.26 8.34
C ASN A 91 9.00 4.73 6.94
N GLY A 92 9.70 5.54 6.13
CA GLY A 92 10.09 5.17 4.77
C GLY A 92 11.03 3.98 4.74
N SER A 93 12.07 3.97 5.58
CA SER A 93 12.99 2.83 5.67
C SER A 93 12.32 1.58 6.23
N THR A 94 11.42 1.72 7.22
CA THR A 94 10.71 0.59 7.83
C THR A 94 9.72 -0.06 6.85
N VAL A 95 8.90 0.73 6.14
CA VAL A 95 7.94 0.17 5.17
C VAL A 95 8.66 -0.49 4.00
N THR A 96 9.78 0.09 3.55
CA THR A 96 10.60 -0.51 2.49
C THR A 96 11.17 -1.86 2.91
N ALA A 97 11.76 -1.93 4.11
CA ALA A 97 12.25 -3.19 4.68
C ALA A 97 11.14 -4.24 4.83
N GLY A 98 9.95 -3.83 5.29
CA GLY A 98 8.79 -4.70 5.42
C GLY A 98 8.33 -5.27 4.08
N ILE A 99 8.31 -4.48 3.02
CA ILE A 99 7.96 -4.95 1.67
C ILE A 99 9.04 -5.91 1.13
N ILE A 100 10.33 -5.61 1.30
CA ILE A 100 11.42 -6.51 0.91
C ILE A 100 11.30 -7.83 1.67
N ALA A 101 11.08 -7.78 2.98
CA ALA A 101 10.93 -8.96 3.82
C ALA A 101 9.77 -9.85 3.35
N ASN A 102 8.63 -9.26 3.03
CA ASN A 102 7.46 -9.98 2.52
C ASN A 102 7.69 -10.54 1.11
N ARG A 103 8.31 -9.77 0.20
CA ARG A 103 8.68 -10.25 -1.14
C ARG A 103 9.54 -11.49 -1.09
N ARG A 104 10.44 -11.58 -0.10
CA ARG A 104 11.39 -12.66 0.08
C ARG A 104 10.91 -13.75 1.03
N GLY A 105 9.74 -13.59 1.64
CA GLY A 105 9.22 -14.53 2.65
C GLY A 105 10.20 -14.72 3.81
N LEU A 106 10.81 -13.64 4.30
CA LEU A 106 11.85 -13.72 5.33
C LEU A 106 11.28 -14.16 6.67
N VAL A 107 12.09 -14.96 7.36
CA VAL A 107 11.92 -15.31 8.78
C VAL A 107 13.18 -14.86 9.52
N TRP A 108 13.02 -14.17 10.64
CA TRP A 108 14.14 -13.70 11.45
C TRP A 108 13.91 -13.93 12.93
N GLU A 109 14.99 -14.11 13.66
CA GLU A 109 14.96 -14.29 15.11
C GLU A 109 14.78 -12.96 15.84
N THR A 110 13.92 -12.98 16.84
CA THR A 110 13.71 -11.89 17.79
C THR A 110 13.82 -12.40 19.22
N ARG A 111 13.79 -11.51 20.20
CA ARG A 111 13.79 -11.89 21.63
C ARG A 111 12.57 -12.73 22.03
N GLU A 112 11.47 -12.62 21.28
CA GLU A 112 10.22 -13.32 21.51
C GLU A 112 10.12 -14.62 20.70
N GLY A 113 11.16 -14.97 19.93
CA GLY A 113 11.20 -16.09 19.01
C GLY A 113 11.17 -15.65 17.52
N PRO A 114 11.09 -16.62 16.59
CA PRO A 114 11.11 -16.35 15.17
C PRO A 114 9.85 -15.59 14.73
N LYS A 115 10.05 -14.54 13.90
CA LYS A 115 8.97 -13.80 13.24
C LYS A 115 9.05 -14.01 11.75
N THR A 116 7.89 -14.24 11.15
CA THR A 116 7.72 -14.34 9.70
C THR A 116 7.18 -13.02 9.16
N ALA A 117 7.71 -12.58 8.02
CA ALA A 117 7.20 -11.41 7.32
C ALA A 117 5.70 -11.57 7.00
N ASN A 118 4.92 -10.53 7.28
CA ASN A 118 3.47 -10.51 7.06
C ASN A 118 2.99 -9.07 6.85
N TYR A 119 1.72 -8.94 6.46
CA TYR A 119 1.06 -7.66 6.27
C TYR A 119 -0.05 -7.39 7.30
N TYR A 120 0.09 -7.89 8.54
CA TYR A 120 -0.94 -7.70 9.58
C TYR A 120 -1.22 -6.24 9.91
N GLY A 121 -0.27 -5.33 9.66
CA GLY A 121 -0.49 -3.89 9.79
C GLY A 121 -1.21 -3.22 8.61
N SER A 122 -1.46 -3.94 7.52
CA SER A 122 -2.12 -3.40 6.33
C SER A 122 -3.63 -3.63 6.39
N VAL A 123 -4.41 -2.55 6.35
CA VAL A 123 -5.87 -2.64 6.27
C VAL A 123 -6.32 -3.45 5.06
N VAL A 124 -5.72 -3.25 3.90
CA VAL A 124 -6.09 -3.96 2.66
C VAL A 124 -5.78 -5.44 2.73
N MET A 125 -4.61 -5.82 3.31
CA MET A 125 -4.13 -7.19 3.31
C MET A 125 -4.58 -8.03 4.50
N ALA A 126 -4.80 -7.41 5.65
CA ALA A 126 -5.09 -8.12 6.89
C ALA A 126 -6.53 -7.98 7.38
N SER A 127 -7.25 -6.92 6.94
CA SER A 127 -8.64 -6.74 7.33
C SER A 127 -9.56 -7.66 6.55
N THR A 128 -10.65 -8.05 7.20
CA THR A 128 -11.76 -8.79 6.58
C THR A 128 -13.02 -7.92 6.53
N MET A 129 -13.91 -8.25 5.63
CA MET A 129 -15.25 -7.68 5.60
C MET A 129 -16.31 -8.78 5.62
N LYS A 130 -17.43 -8.50 6.27
CA LYS A 130 -18.58 -9.38 6.27
C LYS A 130 -19.28 -9.34 4.92
N LEU A 131 -19.40 -10.49 4.25
CA LEU A 131 -20.20 -10.63 3.03
C LEU A 131 -21.67 -10.87 3.34
N GLY A 132 -21.97 -11.62 4.37
CA GLY A 132 -23.33 -12.01 4.73
C GLY A 132 -23.32 -13.21 5.68
N ASN A 133 -24.37 -14.00 5.60
CA ASN A 133 -24.50 -15.20 6.40
C ASN A 133 -24.64 -16.43 5.49
N ASP A 134 -24.04 -17.53 5.89
CA ASP A 134 -24.21 -18.82 5.22
C ASP A 134 -25.68 -19.25 5.21
N VAL A 135 -26.17 -19.67 4.06
CA VAL A 135 -27.60 -20.02 3.89
C VAL A 135 -28.02 -21.28 4.66
N LYS A 136 -27.07 -22.16 5.01
CA LYS A 136 -27.35 -23.43 5.69
C LYS A 136 -27.10 -23.34 7.19
N THR A 137 -26.00 -22.72 7.59
CA THR A 137 -25.59 -22.65 9.01
C THR A 137 -26.03 -21.36 9.70
N GLY A 138 -26.31 -20.30 8.94
CA GLY A 138 -26.58 -18.96 9.46
C GLY A 138 -25.34 -18.22 9.99
N GLU A 139 -24.16 -18.83 9.92
CA GLU A 139 -22.92 -18.24 10.39
C GLU A 139 -22.46 -17.08 9.50
N GLU A 140 -21.77 -16.12 10.09
CA GLU A 140 -21.23 -14.97 9.36
C GLU A 140 -20.05 -15.38 8.49
N ILE A 141 -20.09 -14.99 7.21
CA ILE A 141 -18.99 -15.20 6.26
C ILE A 141 -18.19 -13.90 6.15
N HIS A 142 -16.91 -13.98 6.48
CA HIS A 142 -15.94 -12.92 6.35
C HIS A 142 -14.89 -13.29 5.33
N VAL A 143 -14.52 -12.35 4.45
CA VAL A 143 -13.45 -12.52 3.46
C VAL A 143 -12.39 -11.44 3.61
N PRO A 144 -11.13 -11.72 3.24
CA PRO A 144 -10.09 -10.71 3.20
C PRO A 144 -10.47 -9.54 2.29
N PHE A 145 -10.18 -8.32 2.73
CA PHE A 145 -10.58 -7.11 2.01
C PHE A 145 -9.99 -7.06 0.59
N HIS A 146 -8.73 -7.48 0.43
CA HIS A 146 -8.04 -7.52 -0.87
C HIS A 146 -8.61 -8.54 -1.86
N ASP A 147 -9.46 -9.49 -1.41
CA ASP A 147 -10.10 -10.49 -2.26
C ASP A 147 -11.45 -10.01 -2.82
N VAL A 148 -11.96 -8.86 -2.32
CA VAL A 148 -13.27 -8.32 -2.73
C VAL A 148 -13.20 -7.70 -4.12
N LEU A 149 -12.13 -6.96 -4.40
CA LEU A 149 -11.90 -6.26 -5.66
C LEU A 149 -10.44 -6.42 -6.10
N PRO A 150 -10.15 -6.32 -7.41
CA PRO A 150 -8.77 -6.24 -7.90
C PRO A 150 -8.04 -5.05 -7.27
N MET A 151 -6.94 -5.31 -6.57
CA MET A 151 -6.14 -4.31 -5.88
C MET A 151 -4.66 -4.54 -6.10
N ALA A 152 -3.86 -3.46 -6.09
CA ALA A 152 -2.41 -3.57 -6.11
C ALA A 152 -1.92 -4.29 -4.85
N HIS A 153 -1.13 -5.34 -5.03
CA HIS A 153 -0.52 -6.03 -3.91
C HIS A 153 0.75 -5.28 -3.47
N PRO A 154 1.02 -5.12 -2.16
CA PRO A 154 2.21 -4.41 -1.70
C PRO A 154 3.54 -4.97 -2.24
N ASN A 155 3.61 -6.27 -2.52
CA ASN A 155 4.78 -6.89 -3.12
C ASN A 155 5.04 -6.42 -4.57
N ASP A 156 4.04 -5.91 -5.28
CA ASP A 156 4.14 -5.47 -6.67
C ASP A 156 4.45 -3.97 -6.80
N LEU A 157 4.51 -3.24 -5.68
CA LEU A 157 4.78 -1.80 -5.67
C LEU A 157 6.19 -1.50 -6.15
N ILE A 158 6.34 -0.50 -7.00
CA ILE A 158 7.63 0.12 -7.30
C ILE A 158 7.84 1.23 -6.27
N ILE A 159 8.89 1.12 -5.47
CA ILE A 159 9.12 2.03 -4.35
C ILE A 159 10.23 2.99 -4.70
N GLY A 160 9.99 4.27 -4.48
CA GLY A 160 10.94 5.36 -4.58
C GLY A 160 10.57 6.49 -3.63
N GLY A 161 11.29 7.59 -3.67
CA GLY A 161 10.94 8.76 -2.88
C GLY A 161 12.06 9.77 -2.77
N TRP A 162 11.73 10.82 -2.06
CA TRP A 162 12.63 11.95 -1.79
C TRP A 162 13.03 11.96 -0.32
N ASP A 163 14.24 12.37 -0.04
CA ASP A 163 14.67 12.71 1.33
C ASP A 163 15.67 13.88 1.28
N ILE A 164 15.68 14.66 2.32
CA ILE A 164 16.67 15.73 2.52
C ILE A 164 18.08 15.20 2.78
N SER A 165 18.22 13.91 3.05
CA SER A 165 19.50 13.24 3.24
C SER A 165 19.81 12.31 2.07
N SER A 166 21.05 12.36 1.59
CA SER A 166 21.59 11.49 0.52
C SER A 166 21.91 10.06 0.99
N MET A 167 21.67 9.77 2.26
CA MET A 167 21.96 8.48 2.88
C MET A 167 21.13 7.37 2.21
N ASP A 168 21.78 6.25 1.83
CA ASP A 168 21.07 5.08 1.37
C ASP A 168 20.15 4.48 2.46
N LEU A 169 19.17 3.68 2.05
CA LEU A 169 18.15 3.18 2.98
C LEU A 169 18.70 2.19 4.02
N ALA A 170 19.79 1.49 3.74
CA ALA A 170 20.40 0.60 4.74
C ALA A 170 20.98 1.43 5.90
N ARG A 171 21.74 2.47 5.60
CA ARG A 171 22.28 3.39 6.60
C ARG A 171 21.17 4.20 7.29
N ALA A 172 20.15 4.60 6.53
CA ALA A 172 18.97 5.27 7.07
C ALA A 172 18.23 4.39 8.09
N SER A 173 18.06 3.11 7.78
CA SER A 173 17.47 2.11 8.70
C SER A 173 18.32 1.89 9.95
N ASP A 174 19.66 1.89 9.82
CA ASP A 174 20.57 1.79 10.97
C ASP A 174 20.42 3.02 11.89
N ARG A 175 20.35 4.22 11.32
CA ARG A 175 20.11 5.45 12.06
C ARG A 175 18.73 5.46 12.73
N ALA A 176 17.70 4.98 12.06
CA ALA A 176 16.32 4.94 12.56
C ALA A 176 16.20 4.04 13.81
N GLY A 177 16.97 2.95 13.87
CA GLY A 177 16.99 2.05 15.03
C GLY A 177 15.66 1.32 15.30
N VAL A 178 14.75 1.23 14.31
CA VAL A 178 13.40 0.66 14.48
C VAL A 178 13.39 -0.86 14.29
N LEU A 179 14.16 -1.35 13.32
CA LEU A 179 14.14 -2.76 12.95
C LEU A 179 15.10 -3.58 13.80
N GLU A 180 14.74 -4.84 14.02
CA GLU A 180 15.63 -5.82 14.67
C GLU A 180 16.93 -5.99 13.87
N PRO A 181 18.09 -6.16 14.56
CA PRO A 181 19.38 -6.28 13.90
C PRO A 181 19.44 -7.41 12.85
N THR A 182 18.78 -8.54 13.12
CA THR A 182 18.73 -9.69 12.23
C THR A 182 18.03 -9.35 10.92
N LEU A 183 16.84 -8.72 11.01
CA LEU A 183 16.09 -8.28 9.84
C LEU A 183 16.89 -7.24 9.03
N LYS A 184 17.48 -6.24 9.70
CA LYS A 184 18.33 -5.23 9.04
C LYS A 184 19.45 -5.88 8.23
N PHE A 185 20.14 -6.85 8.81
CA PHE A 185 21.19 -7.59 8.12
C PHE A 185 20.67 -8.29 6.85
N MET A 186 19.52 -8.94 6.93
CA MET A 186 18.93 -9.68 5.82
C MET A 186 18.49 -8.80 4.64
N VAL A 187 18.01 -7.57 4.89
CA VAL A 187 17.54 -6.63 3.85
C VAL A 187 18.62 -5.64 3.41
N LYS A 188 19.75 -5.57 4.10
CA LYS A 188 20.81 -4.58 3.92
C LYS A 188 21.29 -4.44 2.48
N LYS A 189 21.54 -5.58 1.81
CA LYS A 189 22.10 -5.60 0.44
C LYS A 189 21.20 -4.86 -0.56
N GLU A 190 19.89 -5.06 -0.46
CA GLU A 190 18.91 -4.41 -1.33
C GLU A 190 18.73 -2.93 -0.96
N MET A 191 18.56 -2.64 0.33
CA MET A 191 18.38 -1.29 0.83
C MET A 191 19.58 -0.37 0.60
N ALA A 192 20.80 -0.90 0.57
CA ALA A 192 22.02 -0.15 0.26
C ALA A 192 22.06 0.37 -1.20
N GLN A 193 21.30 -0.25 -2.11
CA GLN A 193 21.17 0.20 -3.48
C GLN A 193 20.08 1.26 -3.67
N MET A 194 19.25 1.47 -2.66
CA MET A 194 18.13 2.40 -2.69
C MET A 194 18.56 3.75 -2.11
N LYS A 195 18.64 4.76 -2.97
CA LYS A 195 19.00 6.14 -2.57
C LYS A 195 17.83 7.06 -2.86
N PRO A 196 17.45 7.91 -1.89
CA PRO A 196 16.42 8.91 -2.10
C PRO A 196 16.81 9.95 -3.16
N LEU A 197 15.83 10.42 -3.90
CA LEU A 197 15.95 11.58 -4.76
C LEU A 197 16.08 12.86 -3.93
N PRO A 198 16.69 13.92 -4.47
CA PRO A 198 16.77 15.22 -3.80
C PRO A 198 15.39 15.77 -3.45
N SER A 199 15.28 16.35 -2.26
CA SER A 199 14.04 16.91 -1.74
C SER A 199 14.11 18.41 -1.54
N VAL A 200 13.00 19.03 -1.20
CA VAL A 200 12.93 20.41 -0.72
C VAL A 200 13.04 20.44 0.81
N TYR A 201 13.64 21.50 1.36
CA TYR A 201 13.77 21.68 2.80
C TYR A 201 13.55 23.14 3.18
N TYR A 202 12.53 23.38 3.97
CA TYR A 202 12.14 24.70 4.48
C TYR A 202 12.11 24.66 6.01
N PRO A 203 13.26 24.88 6.69
CA PRO A 203 13.36 24.76 8.14
C PRO A 203 12.45 25.74 8.89
N ASP A 204 12.10 26.86 8.28
CA ASP A 204 11.17 27.84 8.85
C ASP A 204 9.71 27.33 8.86
N PHE A 205 9.41 26.33 8.02
CA PHE A 205 8.09 25.74 7.93
C PHE A 205 7.97 24.43 8.72
N ILE A 206 8.93 23.52 8.56
CA ILE A 206 8.87 22.18 9.19
C ILE A 206 10.28 21.61 9.41
N ALA A 207 10.45 20.84 10.48
CA ALA A 207 11.66 20.07 10.78
C ALA A 207 12.93 20.92 10.90
N ALA A 208 12.85 22.06 11.57
CA ALA A 208 13.96 23.02 11.78
C ALA A 208 15.25 22.38 12.35
N ASN A 209 15.13 21.29 13.10
CA ASN A 209 16.25 20.57 13.71
C ASN A 209 16.94 19.56 12.78
N GLN A 210 16.58 19.48 11.49
CA GLN A 210 17.14 18.51 10.54
C GLN A 210 18.26 19.09 9.65
N GLY A 211 18.64 20.33 9.84
CA GLY A 211 19.64 21.02 9.01
C GLY A 211 20.97 20.29 8.88
N THR A 212 21.42 19.61 9.94
CA THR A 212 22.69 18.86 9.93
C THR A 212 22.71 17.64 9.01
N ARG A 213 21.55 17.16 8.57
CA ARG A 213 21.43 16.02 7.65
C ARG A 213 20.89 16.43 6.27
N ALA A 214 20.62 17.69 6.06
CA ALA A 214 20.03 18.20 4.81
C ALA A 214 21.12 18.43 3.75
N ASP A 215 21.63 17.32 3.19
CA ASP A 215 22.71 17.28 2.20
C ASP A 215 22.23 16.82 0.81
N ASN A 216 20.92 16.63 0.62
CA ASN A 216 20.30 16.15 -0.62
C ASN A 216 19.09 17.02 -1.00
N LEU A 217 19.39 18.25 -1.37
CA LEU A 217 18.38 19.25 -1.66
C LEU A 217 18.35 19.62 -3.15
N ILE A 218 17.15 19.93 -3.63
CA ILE A 218 16.97 20.53 -4.95
C ILE A 218 17.49 21.97 -4.88
N GLU A 219 18.38 22.33 -5.81
CA GLU A 219 18.94 23.67 -5.91
C GLU A 219 17.88 24.71 -6.31
N GLY A 220 18.02 25.93 -5.84
CA GLY A 220 17.20 27.08 -6.19
C GLY A 220 16.56 27.78 -4.99
N ASP A 221 15.85 28.86 -5.30
CA ASP A 221 15.15 29.65 -4.29
C ASP A 221 13.98 28.91 -3.68
N LYS A 222 13.71 29.17 -2.39
CA LYS A 222 12.62 28.55 -1.65
C LYS A 222 11.26 28.78 -2.32
N ALA A 223 10.42 27.73 -2.30
CA ALA A 223 9.03 27.76 -2.76
C ALA A 223 8.82 28.22 -4.21
N CYS A 224 9.78 27.99 -5.10
CA CYS A 224 9.64 28.36 -6.51
C CYS A 224 8.97 27.26 -7.35
N MET A 225 8.36 27.66 -8.46
CA MET A 225 7.75 26.73 -9.43
C MET A 225 8.76 25.73 -10.00
N ALA A 226 10.06 26.06 -10.03
CA ALA A 226 11.10 25.16 -10.48
C ALA A 226 11.20 23.90 -9.60
N HIS A 227 11.05 24.02 -8.28
CA HIS A 227 11.00 22.87 -7.39
C HIS A 227 9.79 21.98 -7.67
N VAL A 228 8.63 22.56 -7.93
CA VAL A 228 7.42 21.81 -8.30
C VAL A 228 7.61 21.03 -9.59
N GLU A 229 8.18 21.66 -10.61
CA GLU A 229 8.44 21.01 -11.90
C GLU A 229 9.52 19.92 -11.80
N HIS A 230 10.53 20.12 -10.93
CA HIS A 230 11.51 19.06 -10.65
C HIS A 230 10.84 17.82 -10.06
N LEU A 231 10.06 18.00 -8.98
CA LEU A 231 9.34 16.88 -8.32
C LEU A 231 8.35 16.20 -9.28
N ARG A 232 7.70 16.95 -10.16
CA ARG A 232 6.81 16.39 -11.21
C ARG A 232 7.56 15.52 -12.22
N LYS A 233 8.81 15.89 -12.57
CA LYS A 233 9.65 15.08 -13.48
C LYS A 233 10.04 13.74 -12.83
N ASP A 234 10.30 13.74 -11.53
CA ASP A 234 10.67 12.52 -10.80
C ASP A 234 9.52 11.50 -10.76
N ILE A 235 8.26 11.94 -10.87
CA ILE A 235 7.08 11.08 -10.86
C ILE A 235 6.78 10.52 -12.27
N ARG A 236 7.21 11.18 -13.33
CA ARG A 236 6.95 10.82 -14.75
C ARG A 236 7.96 9.83 -15.30
#